data_771f22a7ca991e9963289aea4e4301e3
#
_entry.id   771f22a7ca991e9963289aea4e4301e3
#
_cell.length_a   1.000
_cell.length_b   1.000
_cell.length_c   1.000
_cell.angle_alpha   90.00
_cell.angle_beta   90.00
_cell.angle_gamma   90.00
#
_symmetry.space_group_name_H-M   'P 1'
#
loop_
_entity.id
_entity.type
_entity.pdbx_description
1 polymer ?
#
loop_
_entity_poly.entity_id
_entity_poly.type
_entity_poly.pdbx_seq_one_letter_code
_entity_poly.pdbx_strand_id
1 'polypeptide(L)'
;AEAEGLYLQVEPVSTYAKPGYYMTTSDSAADIIRVVGSPNVKLLYDIYHMQLMEGDLVNTLRRNADIIGYIHIGDVPGRHEPGTGEINYPYLKHVLVDELGFDGIFAFELSPLTTMDACLEAMHAF
;
A
#
# COMPACT_ATOMS: atom_id res chain seq x y z
N ALA A 1 -19.02 -11.65 1.94
CA ALA A 1 -18.61 -10.26 2.24
C ALA A 1 -19.75 -9.30 1.94
N GLU A 2 -20.29 -9.26 0.72
CA GLU A 2 -21.33 -8.29 0.33
C GLU A 2 -22.58 -8.36 1.22
N ALA A 3 -23.12 -9.55 1.46
CA ALA A 3 -24.32 -9.73 2.28
C ALA A 3 -24.17 -9.22 3.73
N GLU A 4 -22.93 -9.16 4.22
CA GLU A 4 -22.61 -8.70 5.58
C GLU A 4 -22.01 -7.28 5.60
N GLY A 5 -21.94 -6.61 4.46
CA GLY A 5 -21.33 -5.28 4.34
C GLY A 5 -19.82 -5.25 4.66
N LEU A 6 -19.13 -6.39 4.53
CA LEU A 6 -17.69 -6.48 4.79
C LEU A 6 -16.87 -6.25 3.53
N TYR A 7 -15.72 -5.61 3.68
CA TYR A 7 -14.72 -5.51 2.63
C TYR A 7 -13.61 -6.55 2.81
N LEU A 8 -13.21 -7.16 1.72
CA LEU A 8 -12.03 -8.02 1.65
C LEU A 8 -10.91 -7.22 0.99
N GLN A 9 -9.76 -7.21 1.64
CA GLN A 9 -8.56 -6.57 1.12
C GLN A 9 -7.59 -7.66 0.64
N VAL A 10 -7.23 -7.59 -0.64
CA VAL A 10 -6.28 -8.51 -1.28
C VAL A 10 -4.93 -7.83 -1.32
N GLU A 11 -3.93 -8.42 -0.66
CA GLU A 11 -2.60 -7.84 -0.53
C GLU A 11 -1.54 -8.65 -1.28
N PRO A 12 -0.87 -8.08 -2.28
CA PRO A 12 0.36 -8.63 -2.83
C PRO A 12 1.53 -8.36 -1.88
N VAL A 13 2.32 -9.41 -1.61
CA VAL A 13 3.40 -9.37 -0.62
C VAL A 13 4.74 -9.70 -1.26
N SER A 14 5.79 -8.96 -0.90
CA SER A 14 7.12 -9.16 -1.45
C SER A 14 7.72 -10.53 -1.10
N THR A 15 8.51 -11.08 -2.01
CA THR A 15 9.25 -12.33 -1.78
C THR A 15 10.33 -12.17 -0.72
N TYR A 16 10.76 -10.94 -0.40
CA TYR A 16 11.66 -10.64 0.70
C TYR A 16 10.99 -10.89 2.06
N ALA A 17 9.73 -10.49 2.20
CA ALA A 17 8.97 -10.73 3.42
C ALA A 17 8.47 -12.18 3.50
N LYS A 18 8.05 -12.75 2.37
CA LYS A 18 7.49 -14.11 2.32
C LYS A 18 7.94 -14.87 1.07
N PRO A 19 9.06 -15.58 1.14
CA PRO A 19 9.54 -16.40 0.03
C PRO A 19 8.47 -17.40 -0.44
N GLY A 20 8.25 -17.48 -1.76
CA GLY A 20 7.27 -18.37 -2.35
C GLY A 20 5.81 -17.92 -2.25
N TYR A 21 5.56 -16.68 -1.84
CA TYR A 21 4.21 -16.11 -1.88
C TYR A 21 3.72 -16.02 -3.33
N TYR A 22 2.45 -16.41 -3.54
CA TYR A 22 1.89 -16.54 -4.89
C TYR A 22 1.72 -15.19 -5.59
N MET A 23 1.24 -14.19 -4.86
CA MET A 23 0.84 -12.89 -5.40
C MET A 23 1.82 -11.81 -4.94
N THR A 24 2.69 -11.38 -5.83
CA THR A 24 3.83 -10.51 -5.49
C THR A 24 3.81 -9.17 -6.21
N THR A 25 2.84 -8.95 -7.09
CA THR A 25 2.69 -7.70 -7.85
C THR A 25 1.27 -7.16 -7.74
N SER A 26 1.13 -5.83 -7.80
CA SER A 26 -0.18 -5.19 -7.78
C SER A 26 -1.04 -5.59 -8.98
N ASP A 27 -0.46 -5.78 -10.16
CA ASP A 27 -1.18 -6.20 -11.35
C ASP A 27 -1.74 -7.62 -11.20
N SER A 28 -1.00 -8.55 -10.58
CA SER A 28 -1.53 -9.90 -10.32
C SER A 28 -2.72 -9.91 -9.36
N ALA A 29 -2.70 -9.03 -8.35
CA ALA A 29 -3.84 -8.82 -7.46
C ALA A 29 -5.02 -8.17 -8.19
N ALA A 30 -4.74 -7.16 -9.00
CA ALA A 30 -5.75 -6.44 -9.78
C ALA A 30 -6.51 -7.37 -10.73
N ASP A 31 -5.81 -8.28 -11.40
CA ASP A 31 -6.42 -9.27 -12.29
C ASP A 31 -7.44 -10.14 -11.55
N ILE A 32 -7.08 -10.63 -10.36
CA ILE A 32 -7.98 -11.44 -9.53
C ILE A 32 -9.18 -10.61 -9.08
N ILE A 33 -8.97 -9.39 -8.58
CA ILE A 33 -10.03 -8.50 -8.09
C ILE A 33 -11.02 -8.19 -9.22
N ARG A 34 -10.52 -7.88 -10.41
CA ARG A 34 -11.36 -7.58 -11.58
C ARG A 34 -12.15 -8.79 -12.07
N VAL A 35 -11.57 -10.00 -12.00
CA VAL A 35 -12.28 -11.25 -12.32
C VAL A 35 -13.37 -11.55 -11.28
N VAL A 36 -13.11 -11.30 -10.01
CA VAL A 36 -14.14 -11.46 -8.94
C VAL A 36 -15.30 -10.48 -9.15
N GLY A 37 -15.02 -9.25 -9.58
CA GLY A 37 -16.03 -8.25 -9.95
C GLY A 37 -16.90 -7.75 -8.81
N SER A 38 -16.55 -8.04 -7.55
CA SER A 38 -17.30 -7.57 -6.38
C SER A 38 -16.83 -6.18 -5.93
N PRO A 39 -17.72 -5.22 -5.68
CA PRO A 39 -17.34 -3.92 -5.13
C PRO A 39 -16.72 -4.01 -3.73
N ASN A 40 -16.96 -5.13 -3.03
CA ASN A 40 -16.46 -5.38 -1.69
C ASN A 40 -15.10 -6.09 -1.67
N VAL A 41 -14.51 -6.38 -2.82
CA VAL A 41 -13.15 -6.93 -2.93
C VAL A 41 -12.24 -5.86 -3.50
N LYS A 42 -11.29 -5.40 -2.71
CA LYS A 42 -10.41 -4.28 -3.01
C LYS A 42 -8.94 -4.67 -2.90
N LEU A 43 -8.09 -3.87 -3.51
CA LEU A 43 -6.64 -3.97 -3.38
C LEU A 43 -6.19 -3.27 -2.10
N LEU A 44 -5.47 -3.98 -1.25
CA LEU A 44 -4.59 -3.38 -0.27
C LEU A 44 -3.24 -3.17 -0.97
N TYR A 45 -2.90 -1.91 -1.21
CA TYR A 45 -1.63 -1.55 -1.82
C TYR A 45 -0.62 -1.21 -0.72
N ASP A 46 0.29 -2.15 -0.44
CA ASP A 46 1.39 -1.93 0.49
C ASP A 46 2.57 -1.30 -0.27
N ILE A 47 2.82 -0.01 0.02
CA ILE A 47 3.85 0.77 -0.67
C ILE A 47 5.24 0.14 -0.47
N TYR A 48 5.55 -0.38 0.72
CA TYR A 48 6.82 -1.05 0.99
C TYR A 48 7.00 -2.30 0.12
N HIS A 49 6.00 -3.17 0.08
CA HIS A 49 6.07 -4.39 -0.72
C HIS A 49 6.17 -4.09 -2.22
N MET A 50 5.39 -3.13 -2.71
CA MET A 50 5.38 -2.80 -4.13
C MET A 50 6.64 -2.04 -4.56
N GLN A 51 7.24 -1.23 -3.70
CA GLN A 51 8.55 -0.65 -3.97
C GLN A 51 9.62 -1.73 -4.16
N LEU A 52 9.64 -2.75 -3.31
CA LEU A 52 10.60 -3.86 -3.40
C LEU A 52 10.40 -4.75 -4.63
N MET A 53 9.17 -4.90 -5.09
CA MET A 53 8.83 -5.86 -6.16
C MET A 53 8.72 -5.21 -7.53
N GLU A 54 8.15 -4.04 -7.63
CA GLU A 54 7.78 -3.40 -8.91
C GLU A 54 8.48 -2.06 -9.12
N GLY A 55 8.65 -1.26 -8.07
CA GLY A 55 8.95 0.14 -8.22
C GLY A 55 7.82 0.88 -8.95
N ASP A 56 8.16 1.96 -9.68
CA ASP A 56 7.18 2.72 -10.51
C ASP A 56 5.83 3.01 -9.81
N LEU A 57 5.91 3.29 -8.49
CA LEU A 57 4.77 3.37 -7.58
C LEU A 57 3.66 4.29 -8.10
N VAL A 58 4.02 5.46 -8.62
CA VAL A 58 3.04 6.47 -9.07
C VAL A 58 2.20 5.96 -10.23
N ASN A 59 2.82 5.36 -11.24
CA ASN A 59 2.08 4.84 -12.39
C ASN A 59 1.25 3.62 -12.01
N THR A 60 1.75 2.80 -11.10
CA THR A 60 1.04 1.62 -10.59
C THR A 60 -0.20 2.02 -9.77
N LEU A 61 -0.07 3.05 -8.90
CA LEU A 61 -1.20 3.63 -8.17
C LEU A 61 -2.25 4.20 -9.12
N ARG A 62 -1.84 4.98 -10.12
CA ARG A 62 -2.75 5.54 -11.13
C ARG A 62 -3.51 4.45 -11.90
N ARG A 63 -2.81 3.39 -12.30
CA ARG A 63 -3.39 2.29 -13.09
C ARG A 63 -4.44 1.49 -12.32
N ASN A 64 -4.30 1.40 -10.99
CA ASN A 64 -5.14 0.58 -10.12
C ASN A 64 -6.03 1.41 -9.17
N ALA A 65 -6.12 2.74 -9.36
CA ALA A 65 -6.83 3.64 -8.45
C ALA A 65 -8.30 3.24 -8.20
N ASP A 66 -8.97 2.67 -9.21
CA ASP A 66 -10.37 2.24 -9.17
C ASP A 66 -10.64 1.09 -8.19
N ILE A 67 -9.63 0.30 -7.89
CA ILE A 67 -9.76 -0.90 -7.05
C ILE A 67 -9.02 -0.80 -5.71
N ILE A 68 -8.18 0.22 -5.50
CA ILE A 68 -7.48 0.41 -4.22
C ILE A 68 -8.49 0.83 -3.15
N GLY A 69 -8.52 0.12 -2.03
CA GLY A 69 -9.34 0.45 -0.86
C GLY A 69 -8.53 0.70 0.41
N TYR A 70 -7.26 0.35 0.41
CA TYR A 70 -6.41 0.42 1.58
C TYR A 70 -4.95 0.63 1.18
N ILE A 71 -4.23 1.46 1.92
CA ILE A 71 -2.81 1.73 1.70
C ILE A 71 -2.03 1.39 2.97
N HIS A 72 -1.02 0.51 2.84
CA HIS A 72 0.00 0.34 3.88
C HIS A 72 1.21 1.24 3.62
N ILE A 73 1.72 1.82 4.70
CA ILE A 73 2.85 2.76 4.71
C ILE A 73 4.00 2.17 5.52
N GLY A 74 5.16 2.10 4.90
CA GLY A 74 6.43 1.74 5.48
C GLY A 74 7.55 2.06 4.49
N ASP A 75 8.66 2.64 4.95
CA ASP A 75 9.74 3.08 4.07
C ASP A 75 10.73 1.95 3.72
N VAL A 76 11.41 2.09 2.60
CA VAL A 76 12.44 1.16 2.12
C VAL A 76 13.79 1.85 2.22
N PRO A 77 14.83 1.15 2.75
CA PRO A 77 14.82 -0.21 3.31
C PRO A 77 14.32 -0.27 4.75
N GLY A 78 14.02 -1.49 5.22
CA GLY A 78 13.83 -1.81 6.62
C GLY A 78 12.41 -1.69 7.15
N ARG A 79 11.48 -1.14 6.37
CA ARG A 79 10.06 -0.98 6.76
C ARG A 79 9.88 -0.10 8.00
N HIS A 80 10.54 1.05 7.98
CA HIS A 80 10.49 2.05 9.03
C HIS A 80 9.52 3.19 8.70
N GLU A 81 9.45 4.21 9.54
CA GLU A 81 8.62 5.38 9.37
C GLU A 81 8.97 6.20 8.10
N PRO A 82 8.00 6.90 7.50
CA PRO A 82 8.22 7.76 6.32
C PRO A 82 9.35 8.76 6.53
N GLY A 83 10.20 8.90 5.49
CA GLY A 83 11.33 9.82 5.48
C GLY A 83 12.63 9.21 6.02
N THR A 84 12.62 7.93 6.36
CA THR A 84 13.84 7.22 6.78
C THR A 84 14.51 6.45 5.66
N GLY A 85 13.88 6.39 4.48
CA GLY A 85 14.35 5.62 3.34
C GLY A 85 14.25 6.35 2.01
N GLU A 86 14.01 5.59 0.94
CA GLU A 86 14.10 6.06 -0.45
C GLU A 86 12.75 6.54 -1.02
N ILE A 87 11.63 6.34 -0.31
CA ILE A 87 10.30 6.62 -0.84
C ILE A 87 9.94 8.10 -0.62
N ASN A 88 9.55 8.78 -1.70
CA ASN A 88 9.08 10.17 -1.60
C ASN A 88 7.61 10.22 -1.16
N TYR A 89 7.37 10.00 0.11
CA TYR A 89 6.02 9.98 0.69
C TYR A 89 5.22 11.28 0.51
N PRO A 90 5.80 12.48 0.64
CA PRO A 90 5.06 13.71 0.34
C PRO A 90 4.49 13.75 -1.07
N TYR A 91 5.27 13.27 -2.06
CA TYR A 91 4.78 13.21 -3.44
C TYR A 91 3.73 12.11 -3.64
N LEU A 92 3.92 10.94 -3.05
CA LEU A 92 2.91 9.86 -3.12
C LEU A 92 1.59 10.27 -2.48
N LYS A 93 1.64 10.98 -1.35
CA LYS A 93 0.44 11.52 -0.71
C LYS A 93 -0.28 12.50 -1.63
N HIS A 94 0.45 13.44 -2.27
CA HIS A 94 -0.11 14.34 -3.26
C HIS A 94 -0.80 13.56 -4.40
N VAL A 95 -0.15 12.56 -4.97
CA VAL A 95 -0.74 11.73 -6.03
C VAL A 95 -2.01 11.02 -5.54
N LEU A 96 -1.97 10.38 -4.39
CA LEU A 96 -3.11 9.62 -3.86
C LEU A 96 -4.30 10.53 -3.51
N VAL A 97 -4.05 11.60 -2.77
CA VAL A 97 -5.12 12.44 -2.22
C VAL A 97 -5.57 13.49 -3.24
N ASP A 98 -4.63 14.27 -3.79
CA ASP A 98 -4.98 15.45 -4.59
C ASP A 98 -5.26 15.10 -6.06
N GLU A 99 -4.51 14.15 -6.65
CA GLU A 99 -4.71 13.76 -8.04
C GLU A 99 -5.77 12.66 -8.20
N LEU A 100 -5.71 11.60 -7.38
CA LEU A 100 -6.56 10.42 -7.52
C LEU A 100 -7.82 10.47 -6.65
N GLY A 101 -7.90 11.39 -5.69
CA GLY A 101 -9.05 11.52 -4.79
C GLY A 101 -9.25 10.31 -3.87
N PHE A 102 -8.17 9.64 -3.48
CA PHE A 102 -8.25 8.48 -2.60
C PHE A 102 -8.83 8.88 -1.24
N ASP A 103 -9.94 8.28 -0.89
CA ASP A 103 -10.70 8.50 0.35
C ASP A 103 -10.72 7.26 1.28
N GLY A 104 -9.91 6.26 0.95
CA GLY A 104 -9.76 5.03 1.73
C GLY A 104 -8.86 5.20 2.96
N ILE A 105 -8.39 4.08 3.49
CA ILE A 105 -7.62 4.06 4.73
C ILE A 105 -6.13 4.06 4.43
N PHE A 106 -5.39 4.96 5.08
CA PHE A 106 -3.94 4.87 5.25
C PHE A 106 -3.61 4.24 6.60
N ALA A 107 -2.81 3.19 6.59
CA ALA A 107 -2.34 2.53 7.80
C ALA A 107 -0.83 2.35 7.79
N PHE A 108 -0.22 2.57 8.94
CA PHE A 108 1.21 2.39 9.12
C PHE A 108 1.50 0.95 9.56
N GLU A 109 2.15 0.18 8.69
CA GLU A 109 2.63 -1.16 9.00
C GLU A 109 4.17 -1.17 8.93
N LEU A 110 4.78 -0.86 10.05
CA LEU A 110 6.20 -0.57 10.14
C LEU A 110 6.78 -0.89 11.52
N SER A 111 8.10 -0.85 11.63
CA SER A 111 8.84 -0.93 12.89
C SER A 111 9.65 0.35 13.09
N PRO A 112 9.63 0.98 14.26
CA PRO A 112 10.42 2.18 14.52
C PRO A 112 11.91 1.97 14.21
N LEU A 113 12.52 2.93 13.50
CA LEU A 113 13.97 2.88 13.24
C LEU A 113 14.77 3.13 14.52
N THR A 114 14.29 4.05 15.35
CA THR A 114 14.97 4.44 16.59
C THR A 114 14.04 4.31 17.79
N THR A 115 13.23 5.31 18.07
CA THR A 115 12.30 5.35 19.19
C THR A 115 10.85 5.42 18.71
N MET A 116 9.94 4.97 19.57
CA MET A 116 8.51 5.08 19.27
C MET A 116 8.06 6.54 19.10
N ASP A 117 8.60 7.44 19.93
CA ASP A 117 8.24 8.86 19.86
C ASP A 117 8.64 9.48 18.51
N ALA A 118 9.88 9.24 18.04
CA ALA A 118 10.33 9.70 16.74
C ALA A 118 9.49 9.11 15.59
N CYS A 119 9.14 7.84 15.70
CA CYS A 119 8.27 7.19 14.74
C CYS A 119 6.87 7.83 14.69
N LEU A 120 6.25 8.08 15.84
CA LEU A 120 4.95 8.74 15.94
C LEU A 120 4.99 10.17 15.37
N GLU A 121 6.07 10.92 15.61
CA GLU A 121 6.26 12.25 15.01
C GLU A 121 6.28 12.17 13.47
N ALA A 122 7.03 11.21 12.90
CA ALA A 122 7.08 11.02 11.46
C ALA A 122 5.73 10.58 10.87
N MET A 123 4.98 9.72 11.57
CA MET A 123 3.62 9.32 11.19
C MET A 123 2.64 10.50 11.19
N HIS A 124 2.75 11.40 12.19
CA HIS A 124 1.91 12.60 12.25
C HIS A 124 2.26 13.63 11.17
N ALA A 125 3.51 13.65 10.70
CA ALA A 125 3.95 14.54 9.63
C ALA A 125 3.52 14.05 8.23
N PHE A 126 3.18 12.78 8.10
CA PHE A 126 2.62 12.21 6.87
C PHE A 126 1.21 12.73 6.60
#